data_86b3669baa26cc70fe4c5b2b10bf1cb2
#
_entry.id   86b3669baa26cc70fe4c5b2b10bf1cb2
#
_cell.length_a   1.000
_cell.length_b   1.000
_cell.length_c   1.000
_cell.angle_alpha   90.00
_cell.angle_beta   90.00
_cell.angle_gamma   90.00
#
_symmetry.space_group_name_H-M   'P 1'
#
loop_
_entity.id
_entity.type
_entity.pdbx_description
1 polymer ?
#
loop_
_entity_poly.entity_id
_entity_poly.type
_entity_poly.pdbx_seq_one_letter_code
_entity_poly.pdbx_strand_id
1 'polypeptide(L)'
;MSGNEMKYIQEAFDGNWIAPIGPNVDGFEKDLENYLGQESHVAVVSTGTAALHLALAMLGVEKDDFVICQSLTFAASANPIIYLGGIPVFVDSEKDTWNLCPNAVEEAIKSCIEKGKKPKAIITVC
;
A
#
# COMPACT_ATOMS: atom_id res chain seq x y z
N MET A 1 5.80 -20.60 7.67
CA MET A 1 5.59 -20.45 9.14
C MET A 1 6.92 -20.73 9.83
N SER A 2 7.32 -19.86 10.78
CA SER A 2 8.62 -19.97 11.47
C SER A 2 8.62 -21.01 12.61
N GLY A 3 7.44 -21.38 13.08
CA GLY A 3 7.22 -22.23 14.26
C GLY A 3 7.06 -21.48 15.58
N ASN A 4 7.22 -20.15 15.55
CA ASN A 4 7.10 -19.30 16.74
C ASN A 4 5.71 -18.67 16.90
N GLU A 5 4.81 -18.87 15.95
CA GLU A 5 3.51 -18.18 15.88
C GLU A 5 2.68 -18.46 17.15
N MET A 6 2.61 -19.74 17.55
CA MET A 6 1.85 -20.13 18.75
C MET A 6 2.43 -19.55 20.05
N LYS A 7 3.75 -19.36 20.11
CA LYS A 7 4.40 -18.71 21.26
C LYS A 7 3.90 -17.26 21.41
N TYR A 8 3.95 -16.47 20.35
CA TYR A 8 3.51 -15.07 20.38
C TYR A 8 2.00 -14.94 20.64
N ILE A 9 1.19 -15.86 20.10
CA ILE A 9 -0.24 -15.91 20.39
C ILE A 9 -0.47 -16.17 21.89
N GLN A 10 0.22 -17.16 22.48
CA GLN A 10 0.07 -17.50 23.88
C GLN A 10 0.52 -16.34 24.78
N GLU A 11 1.66 -15.72 24.48
CA GLU A 11 2.15 -14.54 25.21
C GLU A 11 1.14 -13.38 25.20
N ALA A 12 0.47 -13.15 24.06
CA ALA A 12 -0.56 -12.12 23.94
C ALA A 12 -1.78 -12.44 24.82
N PHE A 13 -2.22 -13.70 24.84
CA PHE A 13 -3.33 -14.15 25.70
C PHE A 13 -2.97 -14.08 27.19
N ASP A 14 -1.80 -14.56 27.57
CA ASP A 14 -1.34 -14.55 28.97
C ASP A 14 -1.17 -13.12 29.51
N GLY A 15 -0.73 -12.20 28.63
CA GLY A 15 -0.60 -10.77 28.94
C GLY A 15 -1.90 -9.96 28.78
N ASN A 16 -3.02 -10.60 28.38
CA ASN A 16 -4.31 -9.94 28.07
C ASN A 16 -4.22 -8.85 26.99
N TRP A 17 -3.30 -9.03 26.02
CA TRP A 17 -3.14 -8.14 24.86
C TRP A 17 -3.94 -8.65 23.65
N ILE A 18 -5.26 -8.80 23.79
CA ILE A 18 -6.17 -9.17 22.71
C ILE A 18 -6.75 -7.87 22.11
N ALA A 19 -5.87 -7.05 21.55
CA ALA A 19 -6.19 -5.72 21.04
C ALA A 19 -5.31 -5.41 19.81
N PRO A 20 -5.68 -4.42 18.98
CA PRO A 20 -4.86 -4.01 17.83
C PRO A 20 -3.57 -3.25 18.22
N ILE A 21 -3.27 -3.13 19.49
CA ILE A 21 -2.07 -2.54 20.08
C ILE A 21 -1.46 -3.51 21.10
N GLY A 22 -0.19 -3.37 21.41
CA GLY A 22 0.48 -4.15 22.44
C GLY A 22 1.92 -4.51 22.12
N PRO A 23 2.63 -5.20 23.03
CA PRO A 23 4.07 -5.44 22.94
C PRO A 23 4.51 -6.13 21.63
N ASN A 24 3.69 -7.01 21.05
CA ASN A 24 4.02 -7.67 19.79
C ASN A 24 3.95 -6.70 18.60
N VAL A 25 3.02 -5.75 18.60
CA VAL A 25 2.91 -4.71 17.56
C VAL A 25 4.09 -3.76 17.68
N ASP A 26 4.34 -3.23 18.87
CA ASP A 26 5.43 -2.29 19.15
C ASP A 26 6.80 -2.92 18.85
N GLY A 27 6.97 -4.20 19.22
CA GLY A 27 8.19 -4.96 18.92
C GLY A 27 8.41 -5.15 17.42
N PHE A 28 7.35 -5.47 16.66
CA PHE A 28 7.45 -5.64 15.22
C PHE A 28 7.79 -4.33 14.49
N GLU A 29 7.15 -3.22 14.89
CA GLU A 29 7.49 -1.89 14.36
C GLU A 29 8.97 -1.56 14.63
N LYS A 30 9.43 -1.81 15.85
CA LYS A 30 10.82 -1.55 16.25
C LYS A 30 11.83 -2.43 15.51
N ASP A 31 11.52 -3.69 15.31
CA ASP A 31 12.39 -4.61 14.56
C ASP A 31 12.52 -4.17 13.09
N LEU A 32 11.43 -3.73 12.47
CA LEU A 32 11.46 -3.20 11.11
C LEU A 32 12.21 -1.87 11.02
N GLU A 33 12.03 -0.95 11.97
CA GLU A 33 12.81 0.29 12.04
C GLU A 33 14.31 0.00 12.13
N ASN A 34 14.71 -0.93 13.00
CA ASN A 34 16.11 -1.34 13.14
C ASN A 34 16.66 -1.97 11.86
N TYR A 35 15.85 -2.76 11.14
CA TYR A 35 16.23 -3.37 9.88
C TYR A 35 16.39 -2.35 8.74
N LEU A 36 15.50 -1.35 8.66
CA LEU A 36 15.51 -0.31 7.63
C LEU A 36 16.52 0.81 7.92
N GLY A 37 16.89 1.01 9.16
CA GLY A 37 17.80 2.06 9.62
C GLY A 37 17.14 3.11 10.50
N GLN A 38 17.95 3.82 11.29
CA GLN A 38 17.50 4.68 12.41
C GLN A 38 16.64 5.89 12.02
N GLU A 39 16.61 6.27 10.75
CA GLU A 39 15.77 7.40 10.26
C GLU A 39 14.38 6.95 9.77
N SER A 40 14.10 5.64 9.85
CA SER A 40 12.83 5.08 9.40
C SER A 40 11.83 5.02 10.54
N HIS A 41 10.57 5.35 10.24
CA HIS A 41 9.44 5.16 11.13
C HIS A 41 8.50 4.14 10.52
N VAL A 42 8.08 3.17 11.31
CA VAL A 42 7.20 2.07 10.88
C VAL A 42 5.87 2.15 11.62
N ALA A 43 4.79 2.05 10.88
CA ALA A 43 3.45 1.90 11.43
C ALA A 43 2.81 0.62 10.88
N VAL A 44 2.45 -0.28 11.76
CA VAL A 44 1.79 -1.54 11.42
C VAL A 44 0.29 -1.33 11.30
N VAL A 45 -0.29 -1.85 10.22
CA VAL A 45 -1.74 -1.84 9.98
C VAL A 45 -2.25 -3.25 9.72
N SER A 46 -3.55 -3.45 9.88
CA SER A 46 -4.18 -4.78 9.83
C SER A 46 -4.13 -5.46 8.46
N THR A 47 -3.99 -4.70 7.37
CA THR A 47 -4.01 -5.25 5.99
C THR A 47 -3.19 -4.39 5.03
N GLY A 48 -2.73 -4.97 3.91
CA GLY A 48 -2.11 -4.22 2.83
C GLY A 48 -3.04 -3.16 2.20
N THR A 49 -4.34 -3.42 2.17
CA THR A 49 -5.34 -2.42 1.74
C THR A 49 -5.33 -1.18 2.63
N ALA A 50 -5.25 -1.37 3.95
CA ALA A 50 -5.14 -0.27 4.91
C ALA A 50 -3.81 0.49 4.74
N ALA A 51 -2.70 -0.21 4.48
CA ALA A 51 -1.41 0.40 4.21
C ALA A 51 -1.44 1.26 2.94
N LEU A 52 -2.01 0.76 1.85
CA LEU A 52 -2.19 1.53 0.61
C LEU A 52 -3.09 2.75 0.82
N HIS A 53 -4.19 2.60 1.56
CA HIS A 53 -5.09 3.70 1.88
C HIS A 53 -4.37 4.80 2.67
N LEU A 54 -3.63 4.42 3.72
CA LEU A 54 -2.86 5.35 4.52
C LEU A 54 -1.78 6.07 3.68
N ALA A 55 -1.04 5.33 2.85
CA ALA A 55 -0.01 5.90 1.98
C ALA A 55 -0.60 6.92 0.99
N LEU A 56 -1.74 6.61 0.35
CA LEU A 56 -2.41 7.54 -0.55
C LEU A 56 -2.93 8.79 0.18
N ALA A 57 -3.48 8.62 1.39
CA ALA A 57 -3.91 9.74 2.24
C ALA A 57 -2.73 10.65 2.63
N MET A 58 -1.58 10.06 2.99
CA MET A 58 -0.35 10.81 3.30
C MET A 58 0.22 11.55 2.08
N LEU A 59 0.06 11.00 0.88
CA LEU A 59 0.40 11.68 -0.37
C LEU A 59 -0.60 12.79 -0.73
N GLY A 60 -1.65 12.97 0.05
CA GLY A 60 -2.67 13.97 -0.15
C GLY A 60 -3.55 13.68 -1.37
N VAL A 61 -3.86 12.41 -1.63
CA VAL A 61 -4.86 12.04 -2.64
C VAL A 61 -6.24 12.44 -2.14
N GLU A 62 -6.95 13.19 -2.97
CA GLU A 62 -8.28 13.74 -2.66
C GLU A 62 -9.27 13.41 -3.79
N LYS A 63 -10.50 13.86 -3.59
CA LYS A 63 -11.57 13.69 -4.58
C LYS A 63 -11.13 14.21 -5.96
N ASP A 64 -11.43 13.41 -6.98
CA ASP A 64 -11.14 13.68 -8.40
C ASP A 64 -9.64 13.71 -8.75
N ASP A 65 -8.73 13.28 -7.84
CA ASP A 65 -7.31 13.06 -8.17
C ASP A 65 -7.13 11.77 -8.97
N PHE A 66 -6.30 11.83 -10.01
CA PHE A 66 -5.92 10.64 -10.77
C PHE A 66 -4.81 9.87 -10.04
N VAL A 67 -5.00 8.56 -9.91
CA VAL A 67 -3.97 7.63 -9.44
C VAL A 67 -3.85 6.49 -10.44
N ILE A 68 -2.65 6.30 -11.00
CA ILE A 68 -2.39 5.21 -11.95
C ILE A 68 -2.21 3.91 -11.17
N CYS A 69 -2.82 2.83 -11.63
CA CYS A 69 -2.63 1.49 -11.09
C CYS A 69 -2.71 0.43 -12.19
N GLN A 70 -2.09 -0.72 -11.95
CA GLN A 70 -2.12 -1.85 -12.88
C GLN A 70 -3.51 -2.48 -12.92
N SER A 71 -3.93 -2.98 -14.09
CA SER A 71 -5.19 -3.71 -14.26
C SER A 71 -5.10 -5.18 -13.81
N LEU A 72 -3.94 -5.81 -14.03
CA LEU A 72 -3.67 -7.18 -13.59
C LEU A 72 -3.13 -7.16 -12.15
N THR A 73 -4.02 -7.04 -11.18
CA THR A 73 -3.66 -6.99 -9.76
C THR A 73 -4.86 -7.36 -8.88
N PHE A 74 -4.59 -7.53 -7.60
CA PHE A 74 -5.64 -7.66 -6.61
C PHE A 74 -6.40 -6.32 -6.46
N ALA A 75 -7.73 -6.37 -6.31
CA ALA A 75 -8.58 -5.18 -6.25
C ALA A 75 -8.17 -4.17 -5.17
N ALA A 76 -7.40 -4.60 -4.18
CA ALA A 76 -6.82 -3.74 -3.15
C ALA A 76 -5.88 -2.65 -3.70
N SER A 77 -5.38 -2.76 -4.92
CA SER A 77 -4.60 -1.70 -5.57
C SER A 77 -5.49 -0.53 -6.04
N ALA A 78 -6.75 -0.78 -6.36
CA ALA A 78 -7.69 0.23 -6.85
C ALA A 78 -8.64 0.75 -5.76
N ASN A 79 -9.09 -0.11 -4.86
CA ASN A 79 -10.10 0.23 -3.85
C ASN A 79 -9.72 1.44 -2.98
N PRO A 80 -8.49 1.56 -2.44
CA PRO A 80 -8.10 2.70 -1.61
C PRO A 80 -8.16 4.04 -2.36
N ILE A 81 -7.96 4.04 -3.67
CA ILE A 81 -8.12 5.23 -4.51
C ILE A 81 -9.56 5.72 -4.45
N ILE A 82 -10.50 4.78 -4.63
CA ILE A 82 -11.94 5.07 -4.56
C ILE A 82 -12.37 5.51 -3.16
N TYR A 83 -11.81 4.94 -2.09
CA TYR A 83 -12.12 5.32 -0.72
C TYR A 83 -11.80 6.79 -0.43
N LEU A 84 -10.78 7.34 -1.09
CA LEU A 84 -10.39 8.76 -1.00
C LEU A 84 -11.13 9.65 -2.01
N GLY A 85 -12.04 9.08 -2.83
CA GLY A 85 -12.74 9.79 -3.88
C GLY A 85 -11.89 10.06 -5.13
N GLY A 86 -10.69 9.48 -5.21
CA GLY A 86 -9.82 9.54 -6.38
C GLY A 86 -10.33 8.70 -7.54
N ILE A 87 -9.75 8.92 -8.70
CA ILE A 87 -10.09 8.24 -9.96
C ILE A 87 -8.95 7.31 -10.34
N PRO A 88 -9.16 5.98 -10.29
CA PRO A 88 -8.14 5.03 -10.74
C PRO A 88 -8.00 5.09 -12.26
N VAL A 89 -6.76 5.20 -12.72
CA VAL A 89 -6.38 5.13 -14.13
C VAL A 89 -5.67 3.81 -14.34
N PHE A 90 -6.38 2.87 -14.95
CA PHE A 90 -5.85 1.53 -15.16
C PHE A 90 -4.89 1.49 -16.35
N VAL A 91 -3.75 0.84 -16.16
CA VAL A 91 -2.77 0.55 -17.21
C VAL A 91 -2.52 -0.95 -17.28
N ASP A 92 -2.16 -1.41 -18.45
CA ASP A 92 -1.93 -2.84 -18.69
C ASP A 92 -0.53 -3.28 -18.27
N SER A 93 -0.35 -4.59 -18.20
CA SER A 93 0.92 -5.25 -17.96
C SER A 93 1.74 -5.33 -19.27
N GLU A 94 3.04 -5.38 -19.14
CA GLU A 94 3.89 -5.78 -20.27
C GLU A 94 3.88 -7.31 -20.42
N LYS A 95 4.29 -7.82 -21.60
CA LYS A 95 4.04 -9.21 -22.00
C LYS A 95 5.02 -10.23 -21.43
N ASP A 96 6.23 -9.80 -21.07
CA ASP A 96 7.32 -10.71 -20.77
C ASP A 96 7.29 -11.16 -19.30
N THR A 97 7.07 -10.21 -18.38
CA THR A 97 7.09 -10.46 -16.93
C THR A 97 5.74 -10.25 -16.27
N TRP A 98 4.76 -9.70 -16.99
CA TRP A 98 3.41 -9.34 -16.51
C TRP A 98 3.41 -8.21 -15.47
N ASN A 99 4.53 -7.52 -15.32
CA ASN A 99 4.64 -6.33 -14.49
C ASN A 99 3.99 -5.13 -15.16
N LEU A 100 3.88 -4.04 -14.42
CA LEU A 100 3.36 -2.77 -14.93
C LEU A 100 4.11 -2.32 -16.19
N CYS A 101 3.40 -2.06 -17.28
CA CYS A 101 4.00 -1.63 -18.57
C CYS A 101 4.47 -0.17 -18.49
N PRO A 102 5.79 0.12 -18.61
CA PRO A 102 6.29 1.49 -18.52
C PRO A 102 5.74 2.41 -19.60
N ASN A 103 5.57 1.89 -20.84
CA ASN A 103 5.03 2.66 -21.95
C ASN A 103 3.55 3.05 -21.70
N ALA A 104 2.74 2.11 -21.18
CA ALA A 104 1.35 2.38 -20.83
C ALA A 104 1.24 3.40 -19.68
N VAL A 105 2.17 3.38 -18.72
CA VAL A 105 2.26 4.40 -17.66
C VAL A 105 2.55 5.77 -18.25
N GLU A 106 3.51 5.88 -19.17
CA GLU A 106 3.85 7.15 -19.82
C GLU A 106 2.65 7.72 -20.59
N GLU A 107 1.95 6.88 -21.35
CA GLU A 107 0.74 7.28 -22.07
C GLU A 107 -0.38 7.73 -21.11
N ALA A 108 -0.57 7.00 -20.00
CA ALA A 108 -1.55 7.37 -18.98
C ALA A 108 -1.23 8.72 -18.34
N ILE A 109 0.04 8.99 -18.03
CA ILE A 109 0.48 10.29 -17.49
C ILE A 109 0.16 11.41 -18.49
N LYS A 110 0.50 11.24 -19.78
CA LYS A 110 0.22 12.22 -20.82
C LYS A 110 -1.29 12.48 -20.93
N SER A 111 -2.09 11.42 -20.98
CA SER A 111 -3.56 11.53 -21.03
C SER A 111 -4.15 12.25 -19.82
N CYS A 112 -3.64 11.99 -18.61
CA CYS A 112 -4.09 12.71 -17.43
C CYS A 112 -3.76 14.21 -17.52
N ILE A 113 -2.56 14.56 -17.97
CA ILE A 113 -2.14 15.97 -18.15
C ILE A 113 -3.01 16.66 -19.20
N GLU A 114 -3.33 16.02 -20.30
CA GLU A 114 -4.24 16.53 -21.34
C GLU A 114 -5.66 16.78 -20.79
N LYS A 115 -6.09 15.98 -19.83
CA LYS A 115 -7.35 16.19 -19.08
C LYS A 115 -7.26 17.30 -18.02
N GLY A 116 -6.13 17.99 -17.94
CA GLY A 116 -5.92 19.14 -17.06
C GLY A 116 -5.40 18.82 -15.67
N LYS A 117 -5.06 17.56 -15.35
CA LYS A 117 -4.61 17.18 -14.01
C LYS A 117 -3.52 16.10 -14.05
N LYS A 118 -2.35 16.40 -13.49
CA LYS A 118 -1.26 15.44 -13.35
C LYS A 118 -1.66 14.32 -12.35
N PRO A 119 -1.34 13.04 -12.62
CA PRO A 119 -1.56 11.98 -11.63
C PRO A 119 -0.86 12.27 -10.32
N LYS A 120 -1.54 12.00 -9.21
CA LYS A 120 -1.05 12.25 -7.86
C LYS A 120 -0.09 11.17 -7.39
N ALA A 121 -0.35 9.92 -7.78
CA ALA A 121 0.44 8.75 -7.42
C ALA A 121 0.37 7.67 -8.50
N ILE A 122 1.29 6.71 -8.40
CA ILE A 122 1.30 5.47 -9.18
C ILE A 122 1.43 4.31 -8.19
N ILE A 123 0.54 3.32 -8.29
CA ILE A 123 0.65 2.07 -7.55
C ILE A 123 1.21 1.02 -8.50
N THR A 124 2.44 0.61 -8.25
CA THR A 124 3.12 -0.43 -9.02
C THR A 124 2.90 -1.80 -8.37
N VAL A 125 2.70 -2.82 -9.21
CA VAL A 125 2.63 -4.23 -8.80
C VAL A 125 3.67 -5.00 -9.60
N CYS A 126 4.47 -5.82 -8.92
CA CYS A 126 5.53 -6.67 -9.48
C CYS A 126 5.21 -8.15 -9.28
#